data_1c86637699951c7230b1be43780d29c9
#
_entry.id   1c86637699951c7230b1be43780d29c9
#
_cell.length_a   1.000
_cell.length_b   1.000
_cell.length_c   1.000
_cell.angle_alpha   90.00
_cell.angle_beta   90.00
_cell.angle_gamma   90.00
#
_symmetry.space_group_name_H-M   'P 1'
#
loop_
_entity.id
_entity.type
_entity.pdbx_description
1 polymer ?
#
loop_
_entity_poly.entity_id
_entity_poly.type
_entity_poly.pdbx_seq_one_letter_code
_entity_poly.pdbx_strand_id
1 'polypeptide(L)'
;MSGFLDTSVIVRYLMGEPPGLAGRIADIIDTEDGLLVSDVVLAETAYVLTSVYRVPRASVVDHLIDLIQKENISLFSLDKSVALQALLLCRASGRVSFADALVWAAAHSSGTRTVYTLDDRFPKDGLDVRKPS
;
A
#
# COMPACT_ATOMS: atom_id res chain seq x y z
N MET A 1 3.41 1.94 15.52
CA MET A 1 2.10 2.42 15.12
C MET A 1 1.60 1.62 13.91
N SER A 2 0.34 1.21 13.96
CA SER A 2 -0.25 0.41 12.88
C SER A 2 -0.63 1.25 11.67
N GLY A 3 -0.55 0.67 10.48
CA GLY A 3 -0.99 1.37 9.28
C GLY A 3 -0.92 0.49 8.05
N PHE A 4 -1.69 0.85 7.04
CA PHE A 4 -1.61 0.24 5.72
C PHE A 4 -0.53 0.92 4.90
N LEU A 5 0.20 0.13 4.13
CA LEU A 5 1.18 0.62 3.17
C LEU A 5 0.54 0.60 1.78
N ASP A 6 0.54 1.76 1.12
CA ASP A 6 0.06 1.84 -0.26
C ASP A 6 1.17 1.47 -1.24
N THR A 7 0.79 1.14 -2.46
CA THR A 7 1.71 0.76 -3.54
C THR A 7 2.82 1.78 -3.73
N SER A 8 2.48 3.06 -3.76
CA SER A 8 3.46 4.14 -3.98
C SER A 8 4.59 4.11 -2.96
N VAL A 9 4.29 3.79 -1.71
CA VAL A 9 5.28 3.71 -0.63
C VAL A 9 6.16 2.49 -0.79
N ILE A 10 5.56 1.32 -1.07
CA ILE A 10 6.31 0.08 -1.23
C ILE A 10 7.26 0.15 -2.43
N VAL A 11 6.80 0.70 -3.55
CA VAL A 11 7.63 0.84 -4.75
C VAL A 11 8.88 1.67 -4.44
N ARG A 12 8.74 2.79 -3.74
CA ARG A 12 9.88 3.63 -3.35
C ARG A 12 10.83 2.90 -2.40
N TYR A 13 10.27 2.15 -1.48
CA TYR A 13 11.07 1.34 -0.55
C TYR A 13 11.92 0.31 -1.31
N LEU A 14 11.30 -0.44 -2.22
CA LEU A 14 11.99 -1.51 -2.95
C LEU A 14 12.98 -0.97 -3.98
N MET A 15 12.67 0.15 -4.61
CA MET A 15 13.58 0.78 -5.57
C MET A 15 14.70 1.58 -4.91
N GLY A 16 14.52 2.00 -3.66
CA GLY A 16 15.51 2.80 -2.95
C GLY A 16 15.67 4.22 -3.48
N GLU A 17 14.68 4.75 -4.17
CA GLU A 17 14.75 6.06 -4.82
C GLU A 17 13.46 6.87 -4.63
N PRO A 18 13.58 8.21 -4.52
CA PRO A 18 14.82 8.96 -4.29
C PRO A 18 15.39 8.68 -2.90
N PRO A 19 16.73 8.77 -2.70
CA PRO A 19 17.36 8.26 -1.46
C PRO A 19 16.80 8.84 -0.17
N GLY A 20 16.57 10.14 -0.10
CA GLY A 20 16.03 10.77 1.11
C GLY A 20 14.63 10.25 1.46
N LEU A 21 13.74 10.19 0.49
CA LEU A 21 12.38 9.68 0.69
C LEU A 21 12.40 8.19 0.99
N ALA A 22 13.17 7.41 0.23
CA ALA A 22 13.30 5.97 0.46
C ALA A 22 13.84 5.67 1.86
N GLY A 23 14.76 6.47 2.37
CA GLY A 23 15.28 6.34 3.73
C GLY A 23 14.20 6.57 4.78
N ARG A 24 13.35 7.59 4.61
CA ARG A 24 12.24 7.86 5.53
C ARG A 24 11.20 6.74 5.51
N ILE A 25 10.93 6.19 4.32
CA ILE A 25 10.02 5.06 4.16
C ILE A 25 10.62 3.82 4.83
N ALA A 26 11.92 3.57 4.64
CA ALA A 26 12.61 2.44 5.27
C ALA A 26 12.52 2.54 6.80
N ASP A 27 12.64 3.73 7.37
CA ASP A 27 12.48 3.90 8.81
C ASP A 27 11.09 3.46 9.29
N ILE A 28 10.03 3.79 8.54
CA ILE A 28 8.67 3.35 8.86
C ILE A 28 8.56 1.83 8.73
N ILE A 29 8.96 1.27 7.60
CA ILE A 29 8.78 -0.15 7.31
C ILE A 29 9.62 -1.02 8.24
N ASP A 30 10.80 -0.56 8.65
CA ASP A 30 11.71 -1.34 9.46
C ASP A 30 11.46 -1.19 10.97
N THR A 31 10.75 -0.14 11.40
CA THR A 31 10.61 0.15 12.84
C THR A 31 9.17 0.14 13.37
N GLU A 32 8.17 0.42 12.53
CA GLU A 32 6.78 0.47 12.99
C GLU A 32 6.18 -0.93 13.12
N ASP A 33 5.39 -1.13 14.17
CA ASP A 33 4.68 -2.38 14.38
C ASP A 33 3.32 -2.35 13.70
N GLY A 34 2.78 -3.55 13.38
CA GLY A 34 1.41 -3.69 12.92
C GLY A 34 1.14 -3.08 11.55
N LEU A 35 2.13 -3.10 10.67
CA LEU A 35 1.94 -2.65 9.29
C LEU A 35 1.16 -3.70 8.49
N LEU A 36 0.28 -3.23 7.62
CA LEU A 36 -0.58 -4.08 6.82
C LEU A 36 -0.38 -3.82 5.33
N VAL A 37 -0.33 -4.89 4.56
CA VAL A 37 -0.30 -4.84 3.11
C VAL A 37 -1.50 -5.61 2.58
N SER A 38 -2.34 -4.93 1.80
CA SER A 38 -3.46 -5.58 1.14
C SER A 38 -2.95 -6.47 0.00
N ASP A 39 -3.65 -7.57 -0.25
CA ASP A 39 -3.36 -8.44 -1.40
C ASP A 39 -3.42 -7.70 -2.74
N VAL A 40 -4.30 -6.69 -2.85
CA VAL A 40 -4.36 -5.81 -4.03
C VAL A 40 -3.07 -5.00 -4.19
N VAL A 41 -2.55 -4.47 -3.10
CA VAL A 41 -1.30 -3.69 -3.13
C VAL A 41 -0.13 -4.59 -3.53
N LEU A 42 -0.13 -5.84 -3.07
CA LEU A 42 0.90 -6.79 -3.47
C LEU A 42 0.91 -7.00 -4.98
N ALA A 43 -0.27 -7.23 -5.57
CA ALA A 43 -0.41 -7.41 -7.01
C ALA A 43 -0.05 -6.15 -7.79
N GLU A 44 -0.51 -4.99 -7.35
CA GLU A 44 -0.24 -3.72 -8.01
C GLU A 44 1.25 -3.38 -7.97
N THR A 45 1.90 -3.62 -6.83
CA THR A 45 3.35 -3.40 -6.69
C THR A 45 4.12 -4.27 -7.68
N ALA A 46 3.76 -5.56 -7.78
CA ALA A 46 4.40 -6.45 -8.75
C ALA A 46 4.23 -5.94 -10.18
N TYR A 47 3.03 -5.49 -10.52
CA TYR A 47 2.75 -4.94 -11.85
C TYR A 47 3.59 -3.70 -12.15
N VAL A 48 3.65 -2.74 -11.21
CA VAL A 48 4.40 -1.50 -11.41
C VAL A 48 5.89 -1.79 -11.55
N LEU A 49 6.44 -2.64 -10.70
CA LEU A 49 7.87 -2.97 -10.78
C LEU A 49 8.25 -3.66 -12.07
N THR A 50 7.41 -4.57 -12.58
CA THR A 50 7.71 -5.28 -13.82
C THR A 50 7.43 -4.44 -15.05
N SER A 51 6.31 -3.72 -15.09
CA SER A 51 5.82 -3.04 -16.28
C SER A 51 6.35 -1.62 -16.44
N VAL A 52 6.53 -0.88 -15.35
CA VAL A 52 7.01 0.50 -15.38
C VAL A 52 8.52 0.58 -15.21
N TYR A 53 9.02 -0.07 -14.16
CA TYR A 53 10.45 -0.03 -13.83
C TYR A 53 11.26 -1.12 -14.52
N ARG A 54 10.60 -2.08 -15.15
CA ARG A 54 11.24 -3.17 -15.91
C ARG A 54 12.19 -4.01 -15.08
N VAL A 55 11.87 -4.17 -13.82
CA VAL A 55 12.64 -5.07 -12.94
C VAL A 55 12.36 -6.51 -13.34
N PRO A 56 13.39 -7.36 -13.44
CA PRO A 56 13.19 -8.77 -13.79
C PRO A 56 12.23 -9.47 -12.83
N ARG A 57 11.35 -10.30 -13.38
CA ARG A 57 10.31 -10.97 -12.61
C ARG A 57 10.83 -11.69 -11.37
N ALA A 58 11.93 -12.43 -11.52
CA ALA A 58 12.52 -13.16 -10.39
C ALA A 58 12.95 -12.23 -9.26
N SER A 59 13.51 -11.07 -9.59
CA SER A 59 13.91 -10.07 -8.59
C SER A 59 12.69 -9.48 -7.89
N VAL A 60 11.61 -9.22 -8.63
CA VAL A 60 10.36 -8.72 -8.03
C VAL A 60 9.81 -9.73 -7.02
N VAL A 61 9.78 -11.00 -7.40
CA VAL A 61 9.30 -12.06 -6.50
C VAL A 61 10.14 -12.11 -5.23
N ASP A 62 11.46 -12.08 -5.35
CA ASP A 62 12.36 -12.13 -4.20
C ASP A 62 12.16 -10.93 -3.27
N HIS A 63 12.03 -9.72 -3.82
CA HIS A 63 11.79 -8.51 -3.04
C HIS A 63 10.45 -8.56 -2.30
N LEU A 64 9.39 -9.05 -2.95
CA LEU A 64 8.09 -9.14 -2.31
C LEU A 64 8.04 -10.22 -1.24
N ILE A 65 8.73 -11.34 -1.44
CA ILE A 65 8.87 -12.37 -0.40
C ILE A 65 9.57 -11.78 0.83
N ASP A 66 10.68 -11.09 0.63
CA ASP A 66 11.40 -10.47 1.75
C ASP A 66 10.53 -9.47 2.51
N LEU A 67 9.74 -8.68 1.79
CA LEU A 67 8.85 -7.71 2.41
C LEU A 67 7.80 -8.39 3.29
N ILE A 68 7.06 -9.35 2.74
CA ILE A 68 5.95 -9.97 3.48
C ILE A 68 6.41 -10.91 4.59
N GLN A 69 7.68 -11.33 4.59
CA GLN A 69 8.24 -12.15 5.67
C GLN A 69 8.70 -11.33 6.87
N LYS A 70 8.69 -10.00 6.80
CA LYS A 70 8.99 -9.16 7.95
C LYS A 70 7.97 -9.40 9.05
N GLU A 71 8.45 -9.52 10.30
CA GLU A 71 7.58 -9.85 11.45
C GLU A 71 6.54 -8.77 11.72
N ASN A 72 6.84 -7.52 11.40
CA ASN A 72 5.95 -6.39 11.61
C ASN A 72 4.98 -6.13 10.46
N ILE A 73 5.01 -6.96 9.42
CA ILE A 73 4.11 -6.84 8.26
C ILE A 73 3.17 -8.03 8.21
N SER A 74 1.88 -7.74 8.08
CA SER A 74 0.83 -8.74 7.89
C SER A 74 0.08 -8.46 6.60
N LEU A 75 -0.44 -9.51 5.99
CA LEU A 75 -1.29 -9.36 4.81
C LEU A 75 -2.74 -9.18 5.23
N PHE A 76 -3.44 -8.30 4.54
CA PHE A 76 -4.87 -8.10 4.70
C PHE A 76 -5.58 -8.63 3.45
N SER A 77 -6.46 -9.62 3.65
CA SER A 77 -7.25 -10.19 2.56
C SER A 77 -8.58 -9.49 2.46
N LEU A 78 -8.96 -9.13 1.23
CA LEU A 78 -10.22 -8.45 0.97
C LEU A 78 -11.37 -9.47 0.95
N ASP A 79 -12.44 -9.17 1.69
CA ASP A 79 -13.67 -9.92 1.58
C ASP A 79 -14.69 -9.22 0.67
N LYS A 80 -15.80 -9.86 0.39
CA LYS A 80 -16.82 -9.34 -0.52
C LYS A 80 -17.38 -8.00 -0.05
N SER A 81 -17.61 -7.82 1.24
CA SER A 81 -18.21 -6.59 1.76
C SER A 81 -17.26 -5.41 1.60
N VAL A 82 -15.98 -5.63 1.82
CA VAL A 82 -14.95 -4.60 1.63
C VAL A 82 -14.83 -4.21 0.16
N ALA A 83 -14.80 -5.21 -0.73
CA ALA A 83 -14.73 -4.95 -2.17
C ALA A 83 -15.95 -4.16 -2.65
N LEU A 84 -17.14 -4.48 -2.15
CA LEU A 84 -18.37 -3.78 -2.50
C LEU A 84 -18.31 -2.30 -2.10
N GLN A 85 -17.83 -1.99 -0.90
CA GLN A 85 -17.66 -0.61 -0.45
C GLN A 85 -16.70 0.17 -1.37
N ALA A 86 -15.60 -0.47 -1.76
CA ALA A 86 -14.63 0.14 -2.67
C ALA A 86 -15.26 0.48 -4.04
N LEU A 87 -16.02 -0.46 -4.58
CA LEU A 87 -16.69 -0.26 -5.88
C LEU A 87 -17.72 0.87 -5.82
N LEU A 88 -18.45 0.97 -4.71
CA LEU A 88 -19.41 2.06 -4.52
C LEU A 88 -18.69 3.42 -4.43
N LEU A 89 -17.55 3.48 -3.78
CA LEU A 89 -16.73 4.70 -3.75
C LEU A 89 -16.28 5.09 -5.17
N CYS A 90 -15.84 4.13 -5.96
CA CYS A 90 -15.41 4.39 -7.34
C CYS A 90 -16.56 4.89 -8.21
N ARG A 91 -17.79 4.41 -7.99
CA ARG A 91 -18.96 4.90 -8.71
C ARG A 91 -19.26 6.36 -8.37
N ALA A 92 -19.10 6.71 -7.10
CA ALA A 92 -19.39 8.07 -6.62
C ALA A 92 -18.29 9.08 -7.00
N SER A 93 -17.06 8.63 -7.19
CA SER A 93 -15.91 9.50 -7.43
C SER A 93 -15.08 9.00 -8.61
N GLY A 94 -15.11 9.71 -9.72
CA GLY A 94 -14.31 9.40 -10.89
C GLY A 94 -12.81 9.67 -10.73
N ARG A 95 -12.39 10.17 -9.57
CA ARG A 95 -10.99 10.56 -9.32
C ARG A 95 -10.20 9.50 -8.55
N VAL A 96 -10.88 8.57 -7.92
CA VAL A 96 -10.26 7.54 -7.09
C VAL A 96 -9.94 6.32 -7.95
N SER A 97 -8.71 5.83 -7.91
CA SER A 97 -8.36 4.58 -8.61
C SER A 97 -9.01 3.39 -7.90
N PHE A 98 -9.23 2.31 -8.65
CA PHE A 98 -9.80 1.08 -8.07
C PHE A 98 -8.90 0.54 -6.95
N ALA A 99 -7.59 0.54 -7.16
CA ALA A 99 -6.65 0.05 -6.15
C ALA A 99 -6.72 0.89 -4.87
N ASP A 100 -6.71 2.22 -5.00
CA ASP A 100 -6.80 3.11 -3.83
C ASP A 100 -8.12 2.95 -3.10
N ALA A 101 -9.22 2.76 -3.82
CA ALA A 101 -10.53 2.51 -3.22
C ALA A 101 -10.54 1.21 -2.40
N LEU A 102 -9.87 0.16 -2.88
CA LEU A 102 -9.77 -1.11 -2.17
C LEU A 102 -8.94 -0.98 -0.89
N VAL A 103 -7.86 -0.21 -0.91
CA VAL A 103 -7.06 0.07 0.29
C VAL A 103 -7.86 0.91 1.28
N TRP A 104 -8.58 1.93 0.80
CA TRP A 104 -9.46 2.76 1.63
C TRP A 104 -10.52 1.93 2.36
N ALA A 105 -11.18 1.04 1.63
CA ALA A 105 -12.21 0.18 2.20
C ALA A 105 -11.61 -0.80 3.22
N ALA A 106 -10.43 -1.34 2.95
CA ALA A 106 -9.70 -2.20 3.88
C ALA A 106 -9.38 -1.47 5.19
N ALA A 107 -8.87 -0.25 5.10
CA ALA A 107 -8.55 0.56 6.27
C ALA A 107 -9.80 0.89 7.09
N HIS A 108 -10.89 1.25 6.41
CA HIS A 108 -12.18 1.51 7.09
C HIS A 108 -12.71 0.28 7.81
N SER A 109 -12.63 -0.89 7.17
CA SER A 109 -13.24 -2.12 7.69
C SER A 109 -12.43 -2.76 8.81
N SER A 110 -11.11 -2.62 8.76
CA SER A 110 -10.21 -3.29 9.70
C SER A 110 -10.10 -2.58 11.04
N GLY A 111 -10.51 -1.32 11.11
CA GLY A 111 -10.26 -0.48 12.30
C GLY A 111 -8.86 0.12 12.34
N THR A 112 -7.97 -0.27 11.44
CA THR A 112 -6.65 0.34 11.28
C THR A 112 -6.75 1.45 10.25
N ARG A 113 -6.94 2.69 10.73
CA ARG A 113 -7.33 3.81 9.87
C ARG A 113 -6.17 4.63 9.34
N THR A 114 -4.94 4.26 9.65
CA THR A 114 -3.75 4.94 9.14
C THR A 114 -3.34 4.31 7.82
N VAL A 115 -3.09 5.13 6.81
CA VAL A 115 -2.57 4.70 5.50
C VAL A 115 -1.37 5.58 5.16
N TYR A 116 -0.25 4.95 4.86
CA TYR A 116 0.94 5.61 4.34
C TYR A 116 0.90 5.57 2.81
N THR A 117 0.84 6.73 2.19
CA THR A 117 0.78 6.86 0.73
C THR A 117 1.49 8.13 0.27
N LEU A 118 1.96 8.10 -0.98
CA LEU A 118 2.51 9.28 -1.66
C LEU A 118 1.50 9.88 -2.65
N ASP A 119 0.35 9.24 -2.81
CA ASP A 119 -0.68 9.70 -3.76
C ASP A 119 -1.56 10.76 -3.11
N ASP A 120 -1.47 12.00 -3.60
CA ASP A 120 -2.26 13.12 -3.10
C ASP A 120 -3.76 12.97 -3.37
N ARG A 121 -4.14 12.06 -4.28
CA ARG A 121 -5.55 11.79 -4.61
C ARG A 121 -6.13 10.63 -3.81
N PHE A 122 -5.36 10.03 -2.91
CA PHE A 122 -5.87 8.97 -2.06
C PHE A 122 -7.07 9.48 -1.25
N PRO A 123 -8.19 8.75 -1.18
CA PRO A 123 -9.38 9.19 -0.45
C PRO A 123 -9.11 9.26 1.05
N LYS A 124 -9.44 10.39 1.67
CA LYS A 124 -9.08 10.69 3.06
C LYS A 124 -10.22 10.55 4.04
N ASP A 125 -11.45 10.38 3.56
CA ASP A 125 -12.65 10.38 4.41
C ASP A 125 -12.56 9.29 5.48
N GLY A 126 -12.56 9.70 6.74
CA GLY A 126 -12.54 8.78 7.87
C GLY A 126 -11.20 8.11 8.14
N LEU A 127 -10.13 8.49 7.43
CA LEU A 127 -8.79 7.91 7.57
C LEU A 127 -7.75 8.94 8.01
N ASP A 128 -6.69 8.43 8.62
CA ASP A 128 -5.46 9.17 8.89
C ASP A 128 -4.47 8.85 7.76
N VAL A 129 -4.49 9.67 6.73
CA VAL A 129 -3.62 9.48 5.57
C VAL A 129 -2.32 10.25 5.79
N ARG A 130 -1.21 9.53 5.79
CA ARG A 130 0.11 10.08 6.10
C ARG A 130 1.05 9.94 4.91
N LYS A 131 1.72 11.04 4.59
CA LYS A 131 2.81 11.02 3.61
C LYS A 131 4.11 10.80 4.38
N PRO A 132 4.92 9.80 4.02
CA PRO A 132 6.25 9.62 4.61
C PRO A 132 7.11 10.86 4.39
N SER A 133 7.67 11.40 5.45
CA SER A 133 8.47 12.62 5.38
C SER A 133 9.54 12.67 6.46
#